data_5e8e60e27a1bfeaef6496cef89df5d24
#
_entry.id   5e8e60e27a1bfeaef6496cef89df5d24
#
_cell.length_a   1.000
_cell.length_b   1.000
_cell.length_c   1.000
_cell.angle_alpha   90.00
_cell.angle_beta   90.00
_cell.angle_gamma   90.00
#
_symmetry.space_group_name_H-M   'P 1'
#
loop_
_entity.id
_entity.type
_entity.pdbx_description
1 polymer ?
#
loop_
_entity_poly.entity_id
_entity_poly.type
_entity_poly.pdbx_seq_one_letter_code
_entity_poly.pdbx_strand_id
1 'polypeptide(L)'
;MLCYVWDGEGQLKFRPPEAALTAEDLAFLSKVDSPTIANAIETFELRDRTEGYIGGAVRCLFPDLGVMVGQALTVTVTNVRGPVASRDGYWRMWEALSAMPKPSVIVMQDLSGRPTRCAYAGEVMATLAKRLGAVGMVTDGGFRDLDEVRALGFHYYAAYAVVSHGNFAIIDVGVPVTLDGQRIETGDILHGDANGIVIVPRETLKELPRAVEKIRKRESSLMDYIRSDEFTL
;
A
#
# COMPACT_ATOMS: atom_id res chain seq x y z
N MET A 1 -10.86 -9.67 -8.56
CA MET A 1 -11.13 -11.12 -8.38
C MET A 1 -11.34 -11.37 -6.89
N LEU A 2 -12.36 -12.13 -6.47
CA LEU A 2 -12.56 -12.41 -5.04
C LEU A 2 -11.49 -13.41 -4.58
N CYS A 3 -10.73 -13.06 -3.53
CA CYS A 3 -9.68 -13.91 -2.97
C CYS A 3 -10.20 -14.99 -2.02
N TYR A 4 -11.50 -15.30 -2.03
CA TYR A 4 -12.10 -16.40 -1.26
C TYR A 4 -12.73 -17.41 -2.20
N VAL A 5 -12.41 -18.66 -1.99
CA VAL A 5 -12.93 -19.82 -2.76
C VAL A 5 -13.51 -20.85 -1.80
N TRP A 6 -14.57 -21.53 -2.24
CA TRP A 6 -15.10 -22.68 -1.53
C TRP A 6 -14.13 -23.84 -1.68
N ASP A 7 -13.70 -24.44 -0.57
CA ASP A 7 -12.95 -25.70 -0.62
C ASP A 7 -13.87 -26.89 -0.87
N GLY A 8 -13.29 -28.07 -1.08
CA GLY A 8 -14.06 -29.29 -1.30
C GLY A 8 -14.88 -29.77 -0.10
N GLU A 9 -14.72 -29.16 1.07
CA GLU A 9 -15.43 -29.43 2.33
C GLU A 9 -16.53 -28.40 2.62
N GLY A 10 -16.78 -27.46 1.69
CA GLY A 10 -17.82 -26.42 1.83
C GLY A 10 -17.42 -25.29 2.77
N GLN A 11 -16.11 -25.04 2.97
CA GLN A 11 -15.62 -23.90 3.73
C GLN A 11 -15.07 -22.83 2.79
N LEU A 12 -15.30 -21.56 3.13
CA LEU A 12 -14.78 -20.42 2.39
C LEU A 12 -13.34 -20.12 2.85
N LYS A 13 -12.34 -20.40 2.00
CA LYS A 13 -10.92 -20.18 2.30
C LYS A 13 -10.33 -19.03 1.49
N PHE A 14 -9.46 -18.26 2.13
CA PHE A 14 -8.68 -17.23 1.44
C PHE A 14 -7.66 -17.88 0.50
N ARG A 15 -7.69 -17.49 -0.78
CA ARG A 15 -6.72 -17.88 -1.80
C ARG A 15 -5.78 -16.70 -2.06
N PRO A 16 -4.51 -16.76 -1.62
CA PRO A 16 -3.57 -15.70 -1.86
C PRO A 16 -3.24 -15.57 -3.36
N PRO A 17 -2.71 -14.41 -3.80
CA PRO A 17 -2.14 -14.25 -5.14
C PRO A 17 -1.02 -15.26 -5.37
N GLU A 18 -0.98 -15.87 -6.55
CA GLU A 18 -0.01 -16.95 -6.85
C GLU A 18 1.42 -16.45 -7.07
N ALA A 19 1.59 -15.20 -7.54
CA ALA A 19 2.89 -14.67 -7.91
C ALA A 19 3.48 -13.77 -6.80
N ALA A 20 4.54 -14.22 -6.15
CA ALA A 20 5.37 -13.38 -5.27
C ALA A 20 6.27 -12.44 -6.10
N LEU A 21 6.72 -11.34 -5.49
CA LEU A 21 7.85 -10.56 -5.99
C LEU A 21 9.14 -11.36 -5.80
N THR A 22 10.03 -11.33 -6.81
CA THR A 22 11.34 -11.94 -6.69
C THR A 22 12.26 -11.09 -5.82
N ALA A 23 13.36 -11.68 -5.35
CA ALA A 23 14.39 -10.92 -4.62
C ALA A 23 15.01 -9.81 -5.49
N GLU A 24 15.09 -10.02 -6.82
CA GLU A 24 15.58 -9.04 -7.78
C GLU A 24 14.61 -7.86 -7.94
N ASP A 25 13.30 -8.14 -8.07
CA ASP A 25 12.26 -7.10 -8.12
C ASP A 25 12.31 -6.22 -6.86
N LEU A 26 12.38 -6.84 -5.68
CA LEU A 26 12.44 -6.13 -4.41
C LEU A 26 13.72 -5.30 -4.29
N ALA A 27 14.88 -5.86 -4.67
CA ALA A 27 16.17 -5.17 -4.62
C ALA A 27 16.23 -3.97 -5.59
N PHE A 28 15.55 -4.06 -6.72
CA PHE A 28 15.41 -2.96 -7.67
C PHE A 28 14.43 -1.90 -7.14
N LEU A 29 13.19 -2.28 -6.83
CA LEU A 29 12.13 -1.36 -6.42
C LEU A 29 12.51 -0.56 -5.16
N SER A 30 13.18 -1.18 -4.19
CA SER A 30 13.60 -0.50 -2.95
C SER A 30 14.66 0.60 -3.14
N LYS A 31 15.28 0.73 -4.32
CA LYS A 31 16.33 1.72 -4.64
C LYS A 31 15.84 2.87 -5.52
N VAL A 32 14.60 2.84 -5.93
CA VAL A 32 14.02 3.85 -6.82
C VAL A 32 12.94 4.61 -6.08
N ASP A 33 12.85 5.90 -6.24
CA ASP A 33 11.78 6.71 -5.68
C ASP A 33 10.46 6.53 -6.44
N SER A 34 9.34 6.75 -5.75
CA SER A 34 8.00 6.55 -6.32
C SER A 34 7.70 7.45 -7.52
N PRO A 35 8.10 8.73 -7.57
CA PRO A 35 7.94 9.55 -8.77
C PRO A 35 8.67 9.00 -9.99
N THR A 36 9.91 8.51 -9.83
CA THR A 36 10.66 7.89 -10.94
C THR A 36 9.98 6.60 -11.41
N ILE A 37 9.45 5.78 -10.49
CA ILE A 37 8.65 4.59 -10.85
C ILE A 37 7.40 5.00 -11.63
N ALA A 38 6.66 6.03 -11.19
CA ALA A 38 5.46 6.52 -11.87
C ALA A 38 5.79 6.98 -13.30
N ASN A 39 6.81 7.83 -13.46
CA ASN A 39 7.27 8.31 -14.77
C ASN A 39 7.69 7.16 -15.70
N ALA A 40 8.33 6.13 -15.16
CA ALA A 40 8.73 4.97 -15.94
C ALA A 40 7.51 4.14 -16.39
N ILE A 41 6.51 3.94 -15.52
CA ILE A 41 5.27 3.23 -15.85
C ILE A 41 4.50 3.96 -16.96
N GLU A 42 4.45 5.28 -16.97
CA GLU A 42 3.80 6.06 -18.03
C GLU A 42 4.32 5.70 -19.44
N THR A 43 5.60 5.31 -19.56
CA THR A 43 6.19 4.95 -20.85
C THR A 43 5.62 3.67 -21.48
N PHE A 44 4.90 2.87 -20.70
CA PHE A 44 4.24 1.64 -21.18
C PHE A 44 2.81 1.89 -21.69
N GLU A 45 2.23 3.08 -21.46
CA GLU A 45 0.90 3.48 -21.93
C GLU A 45 -0.23 2.49 -21.54
N LEU A 46 -0.12 1.86 -20.36
CA LEU A 46 -1.07 0.84 -19.87
C LEU A 46 -2.34 1.42 -19.26
N ARG A 47 -2.31 2.68 -18.84
CA ARG A 47 -3.41 3.38 -18.17
C ARG A 47 -3.30 4.87 -18.37
N ASP A 48 -4.39 5.60 -18.07
CA ASP A 48 -4.34 7.06 -18.02
C ASP A 48 -3.30 7.55 -17.00
N ARG A 49 -2.66 8.68 -17.28
CA ARG A 49 -1.60 9.25 -16.43
C ARG A 49 -2.10 9.74 -15.08
N THR A 50 -3.40 9.92 -14.93
CA THR A 50 -4.05 10.30 -13.67
C THR A 50 -4.46 9.10 -12.82
N GLU A 51 -4.14 7.88 -13.26
CA GLU A 51 -4.51 6.62 -12.62
C GLU A 51 -3.29 5.84 -12.12
N GLY A 52 -3.52 4.95 -11.16
CA GLY A 52 -2.52 4.01 -10.67
C GLY A 52 -1.64 4.54 -9.56
N TYR A 53 -2.06 5.58 -8.87
CA TYR A 53 -1.44 6.07 -7.64
C TYR A 53 -2.50 6.53 -6.64
N ILE A 54 -2.17 6.45 -5.36
CA ILE A 54 -3.02 6.98 -4.30
C ILE A 54 -2.68 8.46 -4.14
N GLY A 55 -3.69 9.32 -4.26
CA GLY A 55 -3.51 10.77 -4.23
C GLY A 55 -3.18 11.33 -2.85
N GLY A 56 -3.16 12.65 -2.76
CA GLY A 56 -2.66 13.38 -1.60
C GLY A 56 -3.51 13.32 -0.33
N ALA A 57 -4.69 12.68 -0.38
CA ALA A 57 -5.52 12.47 0.81
C ALA A 57 -4.91 11.43 1.77
N VAL A 58 -4.13 10.47 1.26
CA VAL A 58 -3.42 9.45 2.05
C VAL A 58 -1.92 9.73 2.02
N ARG A 59 -1.34 10.07 3.15
CA ARG A 59 0.05 10.57 3.24
C ARG A 59 0.97 9.59 3.93
N CYS A 60 2.24 9.58 3.53
CA CYS A 60 3.31 8.93 4.27
C CYS A 60 3.50 9.59 5.64
N LEU A 61 3.36 8.83 6.73
CA LEU A 61 3.54 9.37 8.09
C LEU A 61 5.01 9.29 8.55
N PHE A 62 5.84 8.44 7.93
CA PHE A 62 7.24 8.21 8.30
C PHE A 62 8.15 8.27 7.07
N PRO A 63 8.38 9.48 6.50
CA PRO A 63 9.16 9.64 5.27
C PRO A 63 10.63 9.23 5.42
N ASP A 64 11.14 9.21 6.63
CA ASP A 64 12.52 8.80 6.96
C ASP A 64 12.76 7.27 6.91
N LEU A 65 11.71 6.46 6.85
CA LEU A 65 11.83 5.02 6.67
C LEU A 65 12.19 4.63 5.22
N GLY A 66 12.16 5.59 4.29
CA GLY A 66 12.48 5.36 2.88
C GLY A 66 11.35 4.68 2.10
N VAL A 67 11.71 3.73 1.25
CA VAL A 67 10.77 3.11 0.30
C VAL A 67 10.09 1.89 0.91
N MET A 68 8.77 1.85 0.80
CA MET A 68 7.91 0.69 1.07
C MET A 68 7.60 -0.05 -0.22
N VAL A 69 7.86 -1.36 -0.28
CA VAL A 69 7.44 -2.23 -1.39
C VAL A 69 6.76 -3.46 -0.83
N GLY A 70 5.58 -3.81 -1.34
CA GLY A 70 4.88 -5.04 -0.95
C GLY A 70 3.59 -5.28 -1.72
N GLN A 71 3.05 -6.47 -1.58
CA GLN A 71 1.78 -6.84 -2.20
C GLN A 71 0.60 -6.53 -1.27
N ALA A 72 -0.41 -5.87 -1.80
CA ALA A 72 -1.60 -5.45 -1.07
C ALA A 72 -2.40 -6.64 -0.54
N LEU A 73 -2.79 -6.62 0.73
CA LEU A 73 -3.94 -7.32 1.27
C LEU A 73 -5.02 -6.28 1.54
N THR A 74 -6.08 -6.30 0.77
CA THR A 74 -7.15 -5.31 0.86
C THR A 74 -8.21 -5.71 1.89
N VAL A 75 -8.68 -4.72 2.64
CA VAL A 75 -9.60 -4.90 3.77
C VAL A 75 -10.58 -3.73 3.80
N THR A 76 -11.86 -3.99 4.04
CA THR A 76 -12.82 -2.95 4.36
C THR A 76 -13.07 -2.87 5.86
N VAL A 77 -13.12 -1.67 6.40
CA VAL A 77 -13.32 -1.40 7.83
C VAL A 77 -14.45 -0.40 8.05
N THR A 78 -15.05 -0.44 9.23
CA THR A 78 -16.04 0.54 9.64
C THR A 78 -15.91 0.84 11.13
N ASN A 79 -16.33 2.02 11.57
CA ASN A 79 -16.51 2.31 12.99
C ASN A 79 -18.00 2.44 13.32
N VAL A 80 -18.41 1.80 14.41
CA VAL A 80 -19.81 1.68 14.81
C VAL A 80 -20.07 2.31 16.17
N ARG A 81 -21.31 2.77 16.37
CA ARG A 81 -21.81 3.15 17.70
C ARG A 81 -22.48 1.95 18.35
N GLY A 82 -22.34 1.81 19.66
CA GLY A 82 -23.03 0.76 20.41
C GLY A 82 -22.10 -0.31 20.98
N PRO A 83 -22.56 -1.57 21.12
CA PRO A 83 -21.79 -2.67 21.67
C PRO A 83 -20.48 -2.91 20.91
N VAL A 84 -19.52 -3.54 21.59
CA VAL A 84 -18.23 -3.90 20.98
C VAL A 84 -18.48 -4.74 19.72
N ALA A 85 -17.86 -4.32 18.61
CA ALA A 85 -17.96 -5.01 17.33
C ALA A 85 -17.37 -6.44 17.39
N SER A 86 -17.90 -7.35 16.56
CA SER A 86 -17.35 -8.71 16.42
C SER A 86 -15.89 -8.66 15.97
N ARG A 87 -15.10 -9.61 16.47
CA ARG A 87 -13.69 -9.78 16.09
C ARG A 87 -13.47 -10.84 15.00
N ASP A 88 -14.50 -11.39 14.41
CA ASP A 88 -14.37 -12.46 13.40
C ASP A 88 -13.61 -11.97 12.15
N GLY A 89 -13.91 -10.76 11.68
CA GLY A 89 -13.17 -10.14 10.57
C GLY A 89 -11.70 -9.90 10.88
N TYR A 90 -11.40 -9.64 12.17
CA TYR A 90 -10.04 -9.45 12.66
C TYR A 90 -9.19 -10.72 12.48
N TRP A 91 -9.72 -11.87 12.87
CA TRP A 91 -9.03 -13.15 12.72
C TRP A 91 -8.87 -13.53 11.24
N ARG A 92 -9.91 -13.33 10.43
CA ARG A 92 -9.85 -13.56 8.98
C ARG A 92 -8.74 -12.73 8.31
N MET A 93 -8.55 -11.47 8.73
CA MET A 93 -7.48 -10.62 8.20
C MET A 93 -6.09 -11.19 8.54
N TRP A 94 -5.88 -11.66 9.78
CA TRP A 94 -4.58 -12.23 10.18
C TRP A 94 -4.29 -13.56 9.48
N GLU A 95 -5.28 -14.41 9.32
CA GLU A 95 -5.18 -15.65 8.55
C GLU A 95 -4.83 -15.34 7.08
N ALA A 96 -5.54 -14.42 6.46
CA ALA A 96 -5.26 -13.98 5.10
C ALA A 96 -3.85 -13.39 4.97
N LEU A 97 -3.44 -12.49 5.90
CA LEU A 97 -2.10 -11.92 5.89
C LEU A 97 -1.02 -13.00 6.02
N SER A 98 -1.23 -13.98 6.89
CA SER A 98 -0.29 -15.11 7.05
C SER A 98 -0.05 -15.86 5.74
N ALA A 99 -1.10 -16.02 4.92
CA ALA A 99 -1.07 -16.71 3.64
C ALA A 99 -0.54 -15.84 2.47
N MET A 100 -0.52 -14.52 2.60
CA MET A 100 -0.02 -13.62 1.53
C MET A 100 1.46 -13.87 1.20
N PRO A 101 1.88 -13.68 -0.07
CA PRO A 101 3.29 -13.53 -0.42
C PRO A 101 3.96 -12.38 0.35
N LYS A 102 5.24 -12.51 0.65
CA LYS A 102 6.00 -11.51 1.41
C LYS A 102 6.99 -10.75 0.50
N PRO A 103 7.19 -9.44 0.77
CA PRO A 103 6.53 -8.59 1.76
C PRO A 103 5.11 -8.23 1.37
N SER A 104 4.24 -7.97 2.38
CA SER A 104 2.85 -7.56 2.17
C SER A 104 2.58 -6.17 2.73
N VAL A 105 1.50 -5.54 2.27
CA VAL A 105 0.97 -4.26 2.78
C VAL A 105 -0.53 -4.41 3.04
N ILE A 106 -1.01 -4.09 4.24
CA ILE A 106 -2.45 -4.10 4.52
C ILE A 106 -3.05 -2.77 4.05
N VAL A 107 -4.08 -2.83 3.21
CA VAL A 107 -4.78 -1.66 2.68
C VAL A 107 -6.21 -1.66 3.19
N MET A 108 -6.56 -0.65 4.01
CA MET A 108 -7.85 -0.56 4.70
C MET A 108 -8.68 0.60 4.17
N GLN A 109 -9.85 0.31 3.58
CA GLN A 109 -10.83 1.33 3.21
C GLN A 109 -11.85 1.53 4.33
N ASP A 110 -12.06 2.77 4.78
CA ASP A 110 -13.09 3.16 5.75
C ASP A 110 -14.45 3.30 5.07
N LEU A 111 -15.40 2.45 5.44
CA LEU A 111 -16.80 2.50 5.00
C LEU A 111 -17.73 3.22 5.98
N SER A 112 -17.21 3.77 7.08
CA SER A 112 -18.04 4.36 8.14
C SER A 112 -18.64 5.72 7.78
N GLY A 113 -18.09 6.42 6.79
CA GLY A 113 -18.37 7.83 6.49
C GLY A 113 -17.88 8.79 7.60
N ARG A 114 -17.06 8.31 8.54
CA ARG A 114 -16.51 9.09 9.66
C ARG A 114 -15.04 8.75 9.93
N PRO A 115 -14.16 8.91 8.93
CA PRO A 115 -12.77 8.41 8.98
C PRO A 115 -11.92 9.05 10.08
N THR A 116 -12.30 10.23 10.58
CA THR A 116 -11.60 10.94 11.66
C THR A 116 -11.95 10.45 13.07
N ARG A 117 -12.79 9.42 13.20
CA ARG A 117 -13.30 8.97 14.52
C ARG A 117 -12.70 7.67 15.00
N CYS A 118 -11.79 7.06 14.25
CA CYS A 118 -11.20 5.78 14.58
C CYS A 118 -9.76 5.66 14.08
N ALA A 119 -8.86 5.20 14.94
CA ALA A 119 -7.58 4.66 14.54
C ALA A 119 -7.75 3.15 14.31
N TYR A 120 -7.61 2.71 13.07
CA TYR A 120 -7.78 1.30 12.69
C TYR A 120 -6.59 0.42 13.05
N ALA A 121 -5.43 1.02 13.32
CA ALA A 121 -4.27 0.31 13.84
C ALA A 121 -3.44 1.20 14.77
N GLY A 122 -2.70 0.54 15.65
CA GLY A 122 -1.67 1.09 16.52
C GLY A 122 -0.54 0.08 16.69
N GLU A 123 0.33 0.26 17.68
CA GLU A 123 1.55 -0.51 17.91
C GLU A 123 1.31 -2.03 17.91
N VAL A 124 0.30 -2.51 18.65
CA VAL A 124 0.01 -3.95 18.76
C VAL A 124 -0.31 -4.57 17.40
N MET A 125 -1.15 -3.91 16.60
CA MET A 125 -1.49 -4.39 15.27
C MET A 125 -0.29 -4.31 14.31
N ALA A 126 0.47 -3.23 14.34
CA ALA A 126 1.66 -3.07 13.52
C ALA A 126 2.72 -4.14 13.85
N THR A 127 2.94 -4.42 15.15
CA THR A 127 3.86 -5.47 15.61
C THR A 127 3.43 -6.84 15.10
N LEU A 128 2.15 -7.19 15.22
CA LEU A 128 1.62 -8.47 14.73
C LEU A 128 1.70 -8.54 13.20
N ALA A 129 1.33 -7.48 12.48
CA ALA A 129 1.42 -7.44 11.03
C ALA A 129 2.86 -7.63 10.54
N LYS A 130 3.82 -6.94 11.17
CA LYS A 130 5.25 -7.10 10.88
C LYS A 130 5.72 -8.52 11.13
N ARG A 131 5.30 -9.14 12.22
CA ARG A 131 5.61 -10.54 12.53
C ARG A 131 5.07 -11.51 11.48
N LEU A 132 3.94 -11.20 10.88
CA LEU A 132 3.31 -11.96 9.80
C LEU A 132 3.83 -11.57 8.40
N GLY A 133 4.85 -10.69 8.32
CA GLY A 133 5.55 -10.34 7.08
C GLY A 133 4.98 -9.16 6.31
N ALA A 134 4.12 -8.35 6.92
CA ALA A 134 3.79 -7.04 6.37
C ALA A 134 4.90 -6.03 6.64
N VAL A 135 5.06 -5.07 5.74
CA VAL A 135 6.02 -3.96 5.85
C VAL A 135 5.35 -2.62 6.10
N GLY A 136 4.03 -2.55 5.97
CA GLY A 136 3.27 -1.33 6.20
C GLY A 136 1.76 -1.53 6.16
N MET A 137 1.06 -0.45 6.53
CA MET A 137 -0.39 -0.32 6.43
C MET A 137 -0.77 0.99 5.78
N VAL A 138 -1.86 0.98 5.02
CA VAL A 138 -2.41 2.11 4.27
C VAL A 138 -3.89 2.24 4.59
N THR A 139 -4.41 3.47 4.83
CA THR A 139 -5.84 3.70 5.06
C THR A 139 -6.27 5.12 4.67
N ASP A 140 -7.48 5.28 4.21
CA ASP A 140 -8.19 6.56 4.12
C ASP A 140 -8.80 7.03 5.45
N GLY A 141 -8.69 6.22 6.51
CA GLY A 141 -9.01 6.52 7.88
C GLY A 141 -7.80 6.96 8.71
N GLY A 142 -7.75 6.57 9.99
CA GLY A 142 -6.72 6.97 10.93
C GLY A 142 -5.87 5.83 11.47
N PHE A 143 -4.63 6.20 11.90
CA PHE A 143 -3.73 5.36 12.70
C PHE A 143 -3.30 6.09 13.96
N ARG A 144 -2.70 5.36 14.92
CA ARG A 144 -2.16 5.88 16.16
C ARG A 144 -0.82 5.23 16.53
N ASP A 145 -0.26 5.60 17.69
CA ASP A 145 1.00 5.09 18.23
C ASP A 145 2.16 5.33 17.23
N LEU A 146 2.24 6.59 16.73
CA LEU A 146 3.10 6.93 15.57
C LEU A 146 4.58 6.74 15.89
N ASP A 147 5.04 7.16 17.07
CA ASP A 147 6.46 7.06 17.46
C ASP A 147 6.88 5.60 17.64
N GLU A 148 6.02 4.79 18.28
CA GLU A 148 6.25 3.36 18.51
C GLU A 148 6.31 2.59 17.18
N VAL A 149 5.37 2.86 16.27
CA VAL A 149 5.32 2.20 14.97
C VAL A 149 6.47 2.63 14.05
N ARG A 150 6.87 3.91 14.12
CA ARG A 150 8.07 4.39 13.45
C ARG A 150 9.34 3.68 13.97
N ALA A 151 9.45 3.51 15.30
CA ALA A 151 10.56 2.79 15.92
C ALA A 151 10.60 1.30 15.51
N LEU A 152 9.46 0.69 15.19
CA LEU A 152 9.40 -0.64 14.60
C LEU A 152 9.97 -0.68 13.17
N GLY A 153 10.18 0.45 12.49
CA GLY A 153 10.49 0.49 11.06
C GLY A 153 9.34 -0.06 10.22
N PHE A 154 8.09 0.26 10.57
CA PHE A 154 6.89 -0.20 9.90
C PHE A 154 6.17 0.99 9.27
N HIS A 155 5.91 0.94 7.96
CA HIS A 155 5.37 2.08 7.21
C HIS A 155 3.89 2.31 7.52
N TYR A 156 3.52 3.57 7.76
CA TYR A 156 2.14 4.03 7.82
C TYR A 156 1.87 5.07 6.73
N TYR A 157 0.80 4.84 5.97
CA TYR A 157 0.19 5.80 5.07
C TYR A 157 -1.26 5.99 5.49
N ALA A 158 -1.65 7.19 5.87
CA ALA A 158 -2.99 7.46 6.37
C ALA A 158 -3.47 8.87 6.03
N ALA A 159 -4.79 9.04 6.01
CA ALA A 159 -5.39 10.36 5.91
C ALA A 159 -5.32 11.12 7.24
N TYR A 160 -5.34 10.41 8.38
CA TYR A 160 -5.43 11.02 9.70
C TYR A 160 -4.56 10.32 10.75
N ALA A 161 -4.10 11.08 11.76
CA ALA A 161 -3.70 10.56 13.05
C ALA A 161 -4.88 10.70 14.02
N VAL A 162 -5.30 9.59 14.65
CA VAL A 162 -6.48 9.55 15.54
C VAL A 162 -6.14 8.85 16.83
N VAL A 163 -6.32 9.51 17.98
CA VAL A 163 -5.88 9.01 19.29
C VAL A 163 -6.62 7.74 19.77
N SER A 164 -7.88 7.56 19.38
CA SER A 164 -8.72 6.44 19.85
C SER A 164 -8.97 5.40 18.79
N HIS A 165 -8.84 4.11 19.13
CA HIS A 165 -9.26 3.01 18.26
C HIS A 165 -10.78 2.93 18.08
N GLY A 166 -11.58 3.70 18.85
CA GLY A 166 -13.04 3.67 18.78
C GLY A 166 -13.59 2.25 18.95
N ASN A 167 -14.69 1.98 18.25
CA ASN A 167 -15.31 0.66 18.17
C ASN A 167 -15.40 0.27 16.67
N PHE A 168 -14.31 -0.30 16.12
CA PHE A 168 -14.23 -0.65 14.71
C PHE A 168 -14.43 -2.14 14.47
N ALA A 169 -14.92 -2.46 13.29
CA ALA A 169 -15.02 -3.81 12.77
C ALA A 169 -14.30 -3.91 11.41
N ILE A 170 -13.71 -5.06 11.16
CA ILE A 170 -13.27 -5.49 9.82
C ILE A 170 -14.45 -6.19 9.18
N ILE A 171 -14.89 -5.68 8.04
CA ILE A 171 -16.09 -6.15 7.34
C ILE A 171 -15.71 -7.26 6.37
N ASP A 172 -14.85 -6.93 5.40
CA ASP A 172 -14.40 -7.87 4.38
C ASP A 172 -12.89 -7.86 4.25
N VAL A 173 -12.34 -8.99 3.81
CA VAL A 173 -10.91 -9.20 3.58
C VAL A 173 -10.74 -9.78 2.18
N GLY A 174 -9.76 -9.29 1.42
CA GLY A 174 -9.48 -9.78 0.07
C GLY A 174 -10.46 -9.29 -0.99
N VAL A 175 -11.25 -8.26 -0.68
CA VAL A 175 -12.15 -7.60 -1.62
C VAL A 175 -11.49 -6.35 -2.21
N PRO A 176 -11.81 -5.92 -3.42
CA PRO A 176 -11.31 -4.66 -3.96
C PRO A 176 -11.72 -3.48 -3.07
N VAL A 177 -10.80 -2.54 -2.88
CA VAL A 177 -11.01 -1.30 -2.13
C VAL A 177 -10.74 -0.09 -3.02
N THR A 178 -11.22 1.09 -2.60
CA THR A 178 -10.93 2.35 -3.28
C THR A 178 -10.45 3.38 -2.26
N LEU A 179 -9.23 3.87 -2.45
CA LEU A 179 -8.63 4.92 -1.63
C LEU A 179 -8.32 6.12 -2.51
N ASP A 180 -8.82 7.30 -2.12
CA ASP A 180 -8.68 8.56 -2.89
C ASP A 180 -8.98 8.42 -4.39
N GLY A 181 -10.08 7.70 -4.70
CA GLY A 181 -10.52 7.42 -6.07
C GLY A 181 -9.81 6.26 -6.75
N GLN A 182 -8.65 5.82 -6.26
CA GLN A 182 -7.88 4.73 -6.85
C GLN A 182 -8.35 3.37 -6.36
N ARG A 183 -8.75 2.49 -7.30
CA ARG A 183 -9.06 1.08 -7.03
C ARG A 183 -7.79 0.29 -6.77
N ILE A 184 -7.83 -0.56 -5.74
CA ILE A 184 -6.74 -1.46 -5.35
C ILE A 184 -7.31 -2.85 -5.12
N GLU A 185 -6.64 -3.87 -5.62
CA GLU A 185 -6.99 -5.28 -5.42
C GLU A 185 -5.93 -6.01 -4.58
N THR A 186 -6.35 -7.07 -3.90
CA THR A 186 -5.38 -7.95 -3.21
C THR A 186 -4.42 -8.57 -4.24
N GLY A 187 -3.13 -8.42 -3.98
CA GLY A 187 -2.06 -8.85 -4.89
C GLY A 187 -1.42 -7.73 -5.70
N ASP A 188 -2.04 -6.55 -5.76
CA ASP A 188 -1.42 -5.38 -6.38
C ASP A 188 -0.08 -5.05 -5.72
N ILE A 189 0.90 -4.69 -6.53
CA ILE A 189 2.22 -4.30 -6.05
C ILE A 189 2.19 -2.82 -5.71
N LEU A 190 2.37 -2.51 -4.44
CA LEU A 190 2.44 -1.14 -3.94
C LEU A 190 3.90 -0.74 -3.75
N HIS A 191 4.24 0.42 -4.30
CA HIS A 191 5.52 1.08 -4.10
C HIS A 191 5.26 2.47 -3.54
N GLY A 192 5.77 2.76 -2.36
CA GLY A 192 5.48 4.01 -1.66
C GLY A 192 6.72 4.64 -1.02
N ASP A 193 6.77 5.97 -1.01
CA ASP A 193 7.78 6.77 -0.32
C ASP A 193 7.16 8.05 0.27
N ALA A 194 7.97 9.06 0.57
CA ALA A 194 7.52 10.34 1.09
C ALA A 194 6.51 11.07 0.18
N ASN A 195 6.49 10.77 -1.13
CA ASN A 195 5.61 11.41 -2.11
C ASN A 195 4.23 10.76 -2.20
N GLY A 196 4.06 9.52 -1.73
CA GLY A 196 2.83 8.76 -1.80
C GLY A 196 3.05 7.33 -2.30
N ILE A 197 2.00 6.71 -2.84
CA ILE A 197 2.00 5.31 -3.25
C ILE A 197 1.62 5.21 -4.73
N VAL A 198 2.41 4.46 -5.51
CA VAL A 198 2.10 4.06 -6.88
C VAL A 198 1.86 2.55 -6.93
N ILE A 199 0.88 2.13 -7.74
CA ILE A 199 0.59 0.74 -8.04
C ILE A 199 1.44 0.35 -9.25
N VAL A 200 2.31 -0.65 -9.08
CA VAL A 200 3.21 -1.13 -10.12
C VAL A 200 2.53 -2.28 -10.90
N PRO A 201 2.20 -2.09 -12.20
CA PRO A 201 1.65 -3.17 -13.00
C PRO A 201 2.66 -4.31 -13.12
N ARG A 202 2.25 -5.52 -12.75
CA ARG A 202 3.14 -6.70 -12.68
C ARG A 202 3.83 -7.01 -14.00
N GLU A 203 3.13 -6.80 -15.10
CA GLU A 203 3.64 -7.00 -16.46
C GLU A 203 4.81 -6.08 -16.83
N THR A 204 4.98 -4.97 -16.12
CA THR A 204 6.09 -4.04 -16.38
C THR A 204 7.39 -4.42 -15.69
N LEU A 205 7.36 -5.26 -14.64
CA LEU A 205 8.51 -5.54 -13.76
C LEU A 205 9.78 -5.88 -14.53
N LYS A 206 9.68 -6.68 -15.59
CA LYS A 206 10.83 -7.10 -16.38
C LYS A 206 11.53 -5.95 -17.11
N GLU A 207 10.75 -5.01 -17.66
CA GLU A 207 11.27 -3.90 -18.46
C GLU A 207 11.41 -2.60 -17.65
N LEU A 208 10.84 -2.56 -16.45
CA LEU A 208 10.82 -1.37 -15.57
C LEU A 208 12.24 -0.85 -15.25
N PRO A 209 13.24 -1.69 -14.94
CA PRO A 209 14.61 -1.21 -14.69
C PRO A 209 15.18 -0.41 -15.86
N ARG A 210 14.96 -0.89 -17.09
CA ARG A 210 15.40 -0.21 -18.32
C ARG A 210 14.64 1.11 -18.53
N ALA A 211 13.35 1.14 -18.25
CA ALA A 211 12.54 2.35 -18.33
C ALA A 211 13.01 3.40 -17.33
N VAL A 212 13.27 3.01 -16.08
CA VAL A 212 13.83 3.89 -15.02
C VAL A 212 15.19 4.46 -15.44
N GLU A 213 16.09 3.64 -15.97
CA GLU A 213 17.39 4.12 -16.43
C GLU A 213 17.25 5.19 -17.54
N LYS A 214 16.33 4.96 -18.48
CA LYS A 214 16.04 5.90 -19.58
C LYS A 214 15.50 7.24 -19.04
N ILE A 215 14.57 7.19 -18.08
CA ILE A 215 14.02 8.40 -17.43
C ILE A 215 15.13 9.16 -16.71
N ARG A 216 15.90 8.51 -15.84
CA ARG A 216 16.99 9.15 -15.10
C ARG A 216 18.03 9.80 -16.01
N LYS A 217 18.41 9.12 -17.11
CA LYS A 217 19.35 9.68 -18.09
C LYS A 217 18.79 10.92 -18.77
N ARG A 218 17.51 10.89 -19.18
CA ARG A 218 16.85 12.04 -19.80
C ARG A 218 16.77 13.23 -18.84
N GLU A 219 16.34 12.98 -17.60
CA GLU A 219 16.21 14.01 -16.56
C GLU A 219 17.57 14.60 -16.19
N SER A 220 18.62 13.77 -16.02
CA SER A 220 19.98 14.26 -15.76
C SER A 220 20.45 15.18 -16.89
N SER A 221 20.32 14.77 -18.14
CA SER A 221 20.74 15.58 -19.30
C SER A 221 19.99 16.92 -19.36
N LEU A 222 18.69 16.92 -19.05
CA LEU A 222 17.88 18.14 -19.01
C LEU A 222 18.32 19.05 -17.85
N MET A 223 18.55 18.49 -16.66
CA MET A 223 19.02 19.26 -15.51
C MET A 223 20.41 19.84 -15.73
N ASP A 224 21.31 19.13 -16.40
CA ASP A 224 22.64 19.62 -16.75
C ASP A 224 22.55 20.80 -17.75
N TYR A 225 21.67 20.69 -18.77
CA TYR A 225 21.39 21.79 -19.68
C TYR A 225 20.81 23.02 -18.95
N ILE A 226 19.79 22.83 -18.09
CA ILE A 226 19.17 23.94 -17.33
C ILE A 226 20.19 24.66 -16.44
N ARG A 227 21.20 23.94 -15.93
CA ARG A 227 22.23 24.49 -15.05
C ARG A 227 23.42 25.08 -15.82
N SER A 228 23.51 24.88 -17.12
CA SER A 228 24.62 25.35 -17.95
C SER A 228 24.47 26.81 -18.32
N ASP A 229 25.57 27.44 -18.69
CA ASP A 229 25.59 28.82 -19.22
C ASP A 229 24.94 28.93 -20.62
N GLU A 230 24.69 27.77 -21.27
CA GLU A 230 24.03 27.67 -22.57
C GLU A 230 22.50 27.69 -22.49
N PHE A 231 21.94 27.68 -21.26
CA PHE A 231 20.50 27.59 -21.07
C PHE A 231 19.79 28.81 -21.65
N THR A 232 18.81 28.57 -22.49
CA THR A 232 17.86 29.57 -23.05
C THR A 232 16.44 29.04 -22.95
N LEU A 233 15.45 29.95 -22.70
CA LEU A 233 14.02 29.64 -22.76
C LEU A 233 13.56 29.46 -24.20
#